data_6a310c92fff0e276d764066a50983f35
#
_entry.id   6a310c92fff0e276d764066a50983f35
#
_cell.length_a   1.000
_cell.length_b   1.000
_cell.length_c   1.000
_cell.angle_alpha   90.00
_cell.angle_beta   90.00
_cell.angle_gamma   90.00
#
_symmetry.space_group_name_H-M   'P 1'
#
loop_
_entity.id
_entity.type
_entity.pdbx_description
1 polymer ?
#
loop_
_entity_poly.entity_id
_entity_poly.type
_entity_poly.pdbx_seq_one_letter_code
_entity_poly.pdbx_strand_id
1 'polypeptide(L)'
;VLGGGTVVKDGTRYALNLSGGMESRIPYDLPFGESFTLCFWMKSDQNQVKWMLNGYNGRHYVEKSIAITPNTWFHLAFRFNDRTVTVFKNGEQLHSGSVNIMAVGFAIYDDDVFGSAVYFDDIRLLMGALPVNDIASVMNGKADLMIQKWSTPIRVNPYDGEDGKPGVSVTLADVEYAQSTSNSVAPTTGWQTTAPTWINGRYIWSRTKVSYSDNTTTYTKAVCITGGKGSTGDSGVGVSSIIEQ
;
A
#
# COMPACT_ATOMS: atom_id res chain seq x y z
N VAL A 1 -15.94 -9.73 1.86
CA VAL A 1 -14.55 -10.03 1.51
C VAL A 1 -14.46 -10.00 -0.01
N LEU A 2 -13.86 -8.97 -0.59
CA LEU A 2 -13.49 -8.95 -2.00
C LEU A 2 -12.33 -9.94 -2.15
N GLY A 3 -12.65 -11.17 -2.58
CA GLY A 3 -11.63 -12.21 -2.68
C GLY A 3 -10.70 -11.95 -3.85
N GLY A 4 -9.39 -11.84 -3.59
CA GLY A 4 -8.33 -12.01 -4.58
C GLY A 4 -8.19 -10.94 -5.68
N GLY A 5 -8.76 -9.75 -5.51
CA GLY A 5 -8.61 -8.66 -6.49
C GLY A 5 -7.21 -8.02 -6.48
N THR A 6 -6.77 -7.54 -7.63
CA THR A 6 -5.54 -6.75 -7.78
C THR A 6 -5.88 -5.32 -8.16
N VAL A 7 -5.13 -4.35 -7.59
CA VAL A 7 -5.25 -2.95 -8.02
C VAL A 7 -4.45 -2.78 -9.31
N VAL A 8 -5.11 -2.29 -10.34
CA VAL A 8 -4.50 -2.03 -11.64
C VAL A 8 -4.72 -0.58 -12.06
N LYS A 9 -3.78 -0.05 -12.84
CA LYS A 9 -3.94 1.27 -13.46
C LYS A 9 -4.64 1.12 -14.81
N ASP A 10 -5.77 1.79 -14.97
CA ASP A 10 -6.54 1.84 -16.22
C ASP A 10 -6.75 3.30 -16.65
N GLY A 11 -5.95 3.77 -17.58
CA GLY A 11 -5.91 5.18 -17.95
C GLY A 11 -5.47 6.07 -16.78
N THR A 12 -6.36 6.97 -16.34
CA THR A 12 -6.15 7.85 -15.18
C THR A 12 -6.67 7.28 -13.87
N ARG A 13 -7.33 6.11 -13.90
CA ARG A 13 -7.97 5.47 -12.74
C ARG A 13 -7.07 4.38 -12.14
N TYR A 14 -7.15 4.21 -10.83
CA TYR A 14 -6.67 3.03 -10.14
C TYR A 14 -7.88 2.19 -9.74
N ALA A 15 -8.04 1.05 -10.36
CA ALA A 15 -9.23 0.23 -10.23
C ALA A 15 -8.92 -1.12 -9.60
N LEU A 16 -9.87 -1.66 -8.83
CA LEU A 16 -9.83 -3.03 -8.34
C LEU A 16 -10.27 -3.96 -9.48
N ASN A 17 -9.35 -4.81 -9.94
CA ASN A 17 -9.65 -5.85 -10.92
C ASN A 17 -10.00 -7.16 -10.20
N LEU A 18 -11.20 -7.66 -10.45
CA LEU A 18 -11.71 -8.94 -9.99
C LEU A 18 -11.81 -9.89 -11.19
N SER A 19 -10.69 -10.29 -11.77
CA SER A 19 -10.67 -11.31 -12.81
C SER A 19 -10.74 -12.71 -12.21
N GLY A 20 -11.49 -13.61 -12.85
CA GLY A 20 -11.51 -15.03 -12.50
C GLY A 20 -12.82 -15.60 -11.97
N GLY A 21 -13.96 -15.08 -12.39
CA GLY A 21 -15.27 -15.72 -12.12
C GLY A 21 -15.74 -15.64 -10.67
N MET A 22 -15.31 -14.64 -9.93
CA MET A 22 -15.77 -14.43 -8.56
C MET A 22 -16.94 -13.47 -8.55
N GLU A 23 -18.04 -13.89 -7.95
CA GLU A 23 -19.14 -12.98 -7.58
C GLU A 23 -18.56 -11.84 -6.71
N SER A 24 -18.68 -10.62 -7.19
CA SER A 24 -18.34 -9.43 -6.41
C SER A 24 -19.39 -9.25 -5.34
N ARG A 25 -19.20 -9.86 -4.19
CA ARG A 25 -20.12 -9.74 -3.05
C ARG A 25 -19.69 -8.61 -2.15
N ILE A 26 -20.59 -7.67 -1.94
CA ILE A 26 -20.48 -6.71 -0.84
C ILE A 26 -20.87 -7.43 0.46
N PRO A 27 -20.16 -7.20 1.60
CA PRO A 27 -20.36 -7.94 2.84
C PRO A 27 -21.83 -7.95 3.30
N TYR A 28 -22.16 -9.02 4.02
CA TYR A 28 -23.54 -9.34 4.48
C TYR A 28 -24.17 -8.35 5.48
N ASP A 29 -23.47 -7.31 5.88
CA ASP A 29 -23.94 -6.38 6.92
C ASP A 29 -24.48 -5.06 6.37
N LEU A 30 -25.00 -5.07 5.13
CA LEU A 30 -25.70 -3.92 4.63
C LEU A 30 -27.00 -3.71 5.39
N PRO A 31 -27.33 -2.47 5.78
CA PRO A 31 -28.51 -2.15 6.58
C PRO A 31 -29.78 -2.20 5.73
N PHE A 32 -30.18 -3.39 5.23
CA PHE A 32 -31.37 -3.55 4.36
C PHE A 32 -32.71 -3.19 5.03
N GLY A 33 -32.75 -2.93 6.32
CA GLY A 33 -33.87 -2.35 7.04
C GLY A 33 -33.85 -0.83 7.11
N GLU A 34 -32.77 -0.22 6.65
CA GLU A 34 -32.56 1.23 6.68
C GLU A 34 -32.43 1.79 5.26
N SER A 35 -32.41 3.11 5.16
CA SER A 35 -32.18 3.78 3.89
C SER A 35 -30.68 4.01 3.68
N PHE A 36 -30.15 3.63 2.52
CA PHE A 36 -28.75 3.87 2.13
C PHE A 36 -28.62 3.97 0.61
N THR A 37 -27.46 4.45 0.16
CA THR A 37 -27.11 4.47 -1.26
C THR A 37 -25.72 3.86 -1.44
N LEU A 38 -25.63 2.82 -2.28
CA LEU A 38 -24.38 2.21 -2.70
C LEU A 38 -24.09 2.66 -4.13
N CYS A 39 -22.93 3.23 -4.39
CA CYS A 39 -22.55 3.62 -5.74
C CYS A 39 -21.06 3.35 -6.01
N PHE A 40 -20.75 3.13 -7.28
CA PHE A 40 -19.39 2.84 -7.75
C PHE A 40 -19.30 3.02 -9.27
N TRP A 41 -18.08 3.20 -9.74
CA TRP A 41 -17.74 3.04 -11.14
C TRP A 41 -17.40 1.58 -11.43
N MET A 42 -17.83 1.10 -12.59
CA MET A 42 -17.58 -0.28 -13.03
C MET A 42 -17.24 -0.31 -14.51
N LYS A 43 -16.41 -1.27 -14.91
CA LYS A 43 -16.12 -1.63 -16.30
C LYS A 43 -16.06 -3.14 -16.41
N SER A 44 -16.64 -3.71 -17.46
CA SER A 44 -16.56 -5.14 -17.81
C SER A 44 -16.33 -5.30 -19.31
N ASP A 45 -15.76 -6.40 -19.74
CA ASP A 45 -15.63 -6.78 -21.14
C ASP A 45 -16.90 -7.42 -21.72
N GLN A 46 -17.91 -7.64 -20.89
CA GLN A 46 -19.21 -8.18 -21.27
C GLN A 46 -20.15 -7.09 -21.80
N ASN A 47 -21.28 -7.48 -22.41
CA ASN A 47 -22.33 -6.58 -22.88
C ASN A 47 -23.48 -6.38 -21.87
N GLN A 48 -23.44 -7.10 -20.75
CA GLN A 48 -24.37 -6.94 -19.63
C GLN A 48 -23.71 -7.36 -18.32
N VAL A 49 -24.21 -6.83 -17.23
CA VAL A 49 -23.94 -7.29 -15.87
C VAL A 49 -25.27 -7.57 -15.16
N LYS A 50 -25.23 -8.47 -14.19
CA LYS A 50 -26.38 -8.78 -13.35
C LYS A 50 -26.13 -8.29 -11.93
N TRP A 51 -27.17 -7.85 -11.27
CA TRP A 51 -27.15 -7.60 -9.83
C TRP A 51 -28.23 -8.42 -9.14
N MET A 52 -27.97 -8.82 -7.92
CA MET A 52 -28.90 -9.60 -7.12
C MET A 52 -28.90 -9.20 -5.66
N LEU A 53 -30.02 -9.48 -4.99
CA LEU A 53 -30.17 -9.45 -3.55
C LEU A 53 -30.39 -10.86 -3.03
N ASN A 54 -29.58 -11.27 -2.08
CA ASN A 54 -29.59 -12.62 -1.50
C ASN A 54 -30.04 -12.60 -0.04
N GLY A 55 -30.71 -13.67 0.40
CA GLY A 55 -30.97 -13.95 1.79
C GLY A 55 -29.93 -14.89 2.41
N TYR A 56 -29.99 -15.06 3.74
CA TYR A 56 -29.10 -15.96 4.51
C TYR A 56 -29.09 -17.41 4.00
N ASN A 57 -30.20 -17.85 3.43
CA ASN A 57 -30.37 -19.21 2.89
C ASN A 57 -29.92 -19.35 1.43
N GLY A 58 -29.22 -18.37 0.87
CA GLY A 58 -28.85 -18.32 -0.54
C GLY A 58 -30.00 -18.07 -1.51
N ARG A 59 -31.20 -17.74 -1.00
CA ARG A 59 -32.37 -17.44 -1.83
C ARG A 59 -32.19 -16.09 -2.52
N HIS A 60 -32.35 -16.06 -3.83
CA HIS A 60 -32.36 -14.82 -4.61
C HIS A 60 -33.72 -14.16 -4.48
N TYR A 61 -33.78 -12.91 -4.01
CA TYR A 61 -35.02 -12.14 -3.90
C TYR A 61 -35.26 -11.22 -5.09
N VAL A 62 -34.16 -10.70 -5.65
CA VAL A 62 -34.19 -9.85 -6.84
C VAL A 62 -32.95 -10.20 -7.67
N GLU A 63 -33.15 -10.39 -8.95
CA GLU A 63 -32.08 -10.51 -9.93
C GLU A 63 -32.46 -9.75 -11.18
N LYS A 64 -31.62 -8.87 -11.68
CA LYS A 64 -31.84 -8.04 -12.85
C LYS A 64 -30.56 -7.87 -13.64
N SER A 65 -30.70 -7.81 -14.96
CA SER A 65 -29.62 -7.48 -15.89
C SER A 65 -29.59 -5.99 -16.20
N ILE A 66 -28.39 -5.48 -16.40
CA ILE A 66 -28.09 -4.12 -16.86
C ILE A 66 -27.26 -4.24 -18.14
N ALA A 67 -27.80 -3.75 -19.26
CA ALA A 67 -27.04 -3.67 -20.51
C ALA A 67 -25.93 -2.63 -20.39
N ILE A 68 -24.72 -3.01 -20.82
CA ILE A 68 -23.54 -2.16 -20.78
C ILE A 68 -22.80 -2.18 -22.13
N THR A 69 -21.91 -1.21 -22.33
CA THR A 69 -20.99 -1.21 -23.45
C THR A 69 -19.69 -1.85 -22.97
N PRO A 70 -19.21 -2.94 -23.62
CA PRO A 70 -17.97 -3.60 -23.25
C PRO A 70 -16.79 -2.63 -23.16
N ASN A 71 -15.92 -2.85 -22.19
CA ASN A 71 -14.69 -2.09 -21.96
C ASN A 71 -14.88 -0.58 -21.74
N THR A 72 -16.10 -0.17 -21.37
CA THR A 72 -16.44 1.23 -21.12
C THR A 72 -16.80 1.43 -19.65
N TRP A 73 -16.23 2.45 -19.00
CA TRP A 73 -16.58 2.82 -17.64
C TRP A 73 -18.00 3.37 -17.57
N PHE A 74 -18.78 2.89 -16.62
CA PHE A 74 -20.11 3.41 -16.29
C PHE A 74 -20.29 3.47 -14.78
N HIS A 75 -21.13 4.40 -14.34
CA HIS A 75 -21.45 4.55 -12.92
C HIS A 75 -22.76 3.83 -12.61
N LEU A 76 -22.77 3.07 -11.53
CA LEU A 76 -23.98 2.48 -10.95
C LEU A 76 -24.26 3.09 -9.58
N ALA A 77 -25.53 3.34 -9.30
CA ALA A 77 -26.00 3.69 -7.97
C ALA A 77 -27.26 2.87 -7.62
N PHE A 78 -27.21 2.25 -6.46
CA PHE A 78 -28.30 1.48 -5.87
C PHE A 78 -28.80 2.26 -4.66
N ARG A 79 -29.96 2.89 -4.80
CA ARG A 79 -30.60 3.67 -3.76
C ARG A 79 -31.64 2.81 -3.06
N PHE A 80 -31.38 2.45 -1.82
CA PHE A 80 -32.32 1.76 -0.95
C PHE A 80 -33.07 2.80 -0.10
N ASN A 81 -34.37 2.77 -0.16
CA ASN A 81 -35.23 3.64 0.64
C ASN A 81 -36.32 2.79 1.26
N ASP A 82 -36.18 2.49 2.53
CA ASP A 82 -37.03 1.51 3.24
C ASP A 82 -37.02 0.16 2.47
N ARG A 83 -38.12 -0.20 1.85
CA ARG A 83 -38.33 -1.46 1.11
C ARG A 83 -38.27 -1.28 -0.41
N THR A 84 -37.69 -0.22 -0.89
CA THR A 84 -37.60 0.04 -2.32
C THR A 84 -36.14 0.19 -2.73
N VAL A 85 -35.72 -0.55 -3.76
CA VAL A 85 -34.47 -0.31 -4.45
C VAL A 85 -34.73 0.44 -5.76
N THR A 86 -33.98 1.52 -5.97
CA THR A 86 -33.94 2.23 -7.25
C THR A 86 -32.55 2.17 -7.80
N VAL A 87 -32.38 1.72 -9.04
CA VAL A 87 -31.09 1.53 -9.70
C VAL A 87 -30.90 2.61 -10.75
N PHE A 88 -29.74 3.23 -10.74
CA PHE A 88 -29.32 4.26 -11.70
C PHE A 88 -28.06 3.82 -12.44
N LYS A 89 -28.00 4.11 -13.72
CA LYS A 89 -26.79 3.98 -14.55
C LYS A 89 -26.48 5.35 -15.16
N ASN A 90 -25.26 5.83 -14.93
CA ASN A 90 -24.80 7.15 -15.36
C ASN A 90 -25.76 8.29 -14.97
N GLY A 91 -26.40 8.18 -13.81
CA GLY A 91 -27.37 9.16 -13.31
C GLY A 91 -28.81 8.97 -13.78
N GLU A 92 -29.05 8.10 -14.75
CA GLU A 92 -30.40 7.80 -15.26
C GLU A 92 -31.03 6.60 -14.54
N GLN A 93 -32.28 6.69 -14.15
CA GLN A 93 -33.00 5.61 -13.49
C GLN A 93 -33.30 4.46 -14.45
N LEU A 94 -32.83 3.26 -14.14
CA LEU A 94 -33.08 2.03 -14.91
C LEU A 94 -34.20 1.19 -14.32
N HIS A 95 -34.30 1.11 -13.00
CA HIS A 95 -35.25 0.23 -12.32
C HIS A 95 -35.67 0.82 -11.00
N SER A 96 -36.87 0.52 -10.57
CA SER A 96 -37.38 0.72 -9.21
C SER A 96 -38.30 -0.43 -8.85
N GLY A 97 -38.17 -0.98 -7.65
CA GLY A 97 -38.98 -2.10 -7.21
C GLY A 97 -38.83 -2.39 -5.72
N SER A 98 -39.78 -3.18 -5.21
CA SER A 98 -39.80 -3.57 -3.79
C SER A 98 -38.70 -4.58 -3.49
N VAL A 99 -38.10 -4.47 -2.30
CA VAL A 99 -37.10 -5.35 -1.75
C VAL A 99 -37.68 -6.13 -0.57
N ASN A 100 -37.40 -7.42 -0.51
CA ASN A 100 -37.76 -8.20 0.66
C ASN A 100 -36.85 -7.83 1.84
N ILE A 101 -37.44 -7.60 3.02
CA ILE A 101 -36.68 -7.30 4.26
C ILE A 101 -35.73 -8.41 4.73
N MET A 102 -35.87 -9.61 4.16
CA MET A 102 -34.99 -10.75 4.45
C MET A 102 -33.74 -10.75 3.55
N ALA A 103 -33.57 -9.77 2.67
CA ALA A 103 -32.35 -9.59 1.92
C ALA A 103 -31.21 -9.18 2.88
N VAL A 104 -30.07 -9.84 2.78
CA VAL A 104 -28.90 -9.63 3.66
C VAL A 104 -27.59 -9.46 2.89
N GLY A 105 -27.63 -9.68 1.57
CA GLY A 105 -26.46 -9.57 0.71
C GLY A 105 -26.79 -8.94 -0.63
N PHE A 106 -25.82 -8.23 -1.16
CA PHE A 106 -25.81 -7.67 -2.51
C PHE A 106 -24.68 -8.29 -3.30
N ALA A 107 -24.94 -8.69 -4.53
CA ALA A 107 -23.92 -9.11 -5.46
C ALA A 107 -24.12 -8.44 -6.83
N ILE A 108 -23.03 -8.20 -7.52
CA ILE A 108 -22.99 -7.84 -8.92
C ILE A 108 -22.03 -8.78 -9.64
N TYR A 109 -22.41 -9.28 -10.79
CA TYR A 109 -21.64 -10.26 -11.56
C TYR A 109 -21.99 -10.15 -13.05
N ASP A 110 -21.13 -10.71 -13.88
CA ASP A 110 -21.42 -10.94 -15.29
C ASP A 110 -21.81 -12.39 -15.56
N ASP A 111 -22.32 -12.66 -16.75
CA ASP A 111 -22.79 -14.00 -17.13
C ASP A 111 -21.65 -14.99 -17.41
N ASP A 112 -20.40 -14.51 -17.49
CA ASP A 112 -19.26 -15.38 -17.76
C ASP A 112 -18.58 -15.83 -16.46
N VAL A 113 -18.80 -17.07 -16.10
CA VAL A 113 -18.24 -17.72 -14.89
C VAL A 113 -16.73 -17.93 -14.96
N PHE A 114 -16.09 -17.79 -16.14
CA PHE A 114 -14.74 -18.26 -16.39
C PHE A 114 -13.84 -17.29 -17.18
N GLY A 115 -13.73 -16.05 -16.79
CA GLY A 115 -12.65 -15.27 -17.34
C GLY A 115 -12.89 -13.82 -17.70
N SER A 116 -14.03 -13.29 -17.37
CA SER A 116 -14.30 -11.86 -17.59
C SER A 116 -13.49 -10.98 -16.67
N ALA A 117 -13.03 -9.86 -17.21
CA ALA A 117 -12.35 -8.84 -16.45
C ALA A 117 -13.37 -7.81 -15.96
N VAL A 118 -13.58 -7.76 -14.64
CA VAL A 118 -14.45 -6.78 -13.99
C VAL A 118 -13.60 -5.82 -13.15
N TYR A 119 -13.79 -4.53 -13.37
CA TYR A 119 -13.06 -3.46 -12.71
C TYR A 119 -14.01 -2.59 -11.92
N PHE A 120 -13.61 -2.23 -10.71
CA PHE A 120 -14.36 -1.31 -9.83
C PHE A 120 -13.50 -0.13 -9.42
N ASP A 121 -14.12 1.04 -9.32
CA ASP A 121 -13.49 2.26 -8.82
C ASP A 121 -14.49 3.09 -8.04
N ASP A 122 -14.00 3.91 -7.10
CA ASP A 122 -14.77 4.87 -6.30
C ASP A 122 -16.04 4.26 -5.67
N ILE A 123 -15.88 3.13 -4.97
CA ILE A 123 -16.98 2.47 -4.27
C ILE A 123 -17.34 3.30 -3.03
N ARG A 124 -18.61 3.71 -2.94
CA ARG A 124 -19.14 4.54 -1.83
C ARG A 124 -20.41 3.92 -1.28
N LEU A 125 -20.46 3.78 0.04
CA LEU A 125 -21.68 3.47 0.79
C LEU A 125 -22.08 4.72 1.58
N LEU A 126 -23.23 5.29 1.22
CA LEU A 126 -23.77 6.50 1.84
C LEU A 126 -24.97 6.11 2.67
N MET A 127 -24.96 6.44 3.96
CA MET A 127 -26.09 6.19 4.85
C MET A 127 -27.24 7.12 4.46
N GLY A 128 -28.43 6.52 4.22
CA GLY A 128 -29.64 7.18 3.74
C GLY A 128 -29.85 7.10 2.22
N ALA A 129 -31.10 7.25 1.82
CA ALA A 129 -31.47 7.29 0.42
C ALA A 129 -31.20 8.67 -0.16
N LEU A 130 -30.16 8.83 -0.95
CA LEU A 130 -29.86 10.10 -1.61
C LEU A 130 -31.09 10.62 -2.39
N PRO A 131 -31.35 11.93 -2.40
CA PRO A 131 -32.26 12.53 -3.35
C PRO A 131 -31.86 12.16 -4.79
N VAL A 132 -32.84 11.89 -5.64
CA VAL A 132 -32.57 11.43 -7.03
C VAL A 132 -31.71 12.42 -7.80
N ASN A 133 -31.92 13.72 -7.59
CA ASN A 133 -31.14 14.79 -8.23
C ASN A 133 -29.64 14.82 -7.79
N ASP A 134 -29.34 14.18 -6.67
CA ASP A 134 -27.98 14.17 -6.13
C ASP A 134 -27.16 12.96 -6.59
N ILE A 135 -27.79 11.95 -7.19
CA ILE A 135 -27.10 10.78 -7.78
C ILE A 135 -26.08 11.22 -8.84
N ALA A 136 -26.45 12.18 -9.70
CA ALA A 136 -25.53 12.72 -10.70
C ALA A 136 -24.38 13.53 -10.08
N SER A 137 -24.61 14.17 -8.94
CA SER A 137 -23.56 14.91 -8.20
C SER A 137 -22.54 13.96 -7.61
N VAL A 138 -22.98 12.84 -7.05
CA VAL A 138 -22.08 11.77 -6.55
C VAL A 138 -21.22 11.20 -7.67
N MET A 139 -21.83 10.89 -8.81
CA MET A 139 -21.13 10.40 -9.99
C MET A 139 -20.00 11.34 -10.44
N ASN A 140 -20.24 12.65 -10.38
CA ASN A 140 -19.28 13.68 -10.79
C ASN A 140 -18.29 14.10 -9.70
N GLY A 141 -18.22 13.38 -8.58
CA GLY A 141 -17.32 13.70 -7.47
C GLY A 141 -17.73 14.94 -6.65
N LYS A 142 -18.93 15.48 -6.87
CA LYS A 142 -19.44 16.67 -6.16
C LYS A 142 -20.20 16.31 -4.86
N ALA A 143 -19.98 15.14 -4.31
CA ALA A 143 -20.65 14.66 -3.08
C ALA A 143 -20.39 15.53 -1.84
N ASP A 144 -19.38 16.40 -1.86
CA ASP A 144 -19.01 17.27 -0.75
C ASP A 144 -20.11 18.29 -0.36
N LEU A 145 -21.08 18.53 -1.24
CA LEU A 145 -22.19 19.46 -0.96
C LEU A 145 -23.31 18.88 -0.08
N MET A 146 -23.28 17.58 0.18
CA MET A 146 -24.35 16.85 0.87
C MET A 146 -24.03 16.50 2.34
N ILE A 147 -22.81 16.75 2.80
CA ILE A 147 -22.25 16.24 4.08
C ILE A 147 -22.84 16.89 5.33
N GLN A 148 -23.68 17.91 5.22
CA GLN A 148 -24.24 18.57 6.42
C GLN A 148 -25.24 17.74 7.25
N LYS A 149 -25.62 16.52 6.80
CA LYS A 149 -26.55 15.65 7.52
C LYS A 149 -26.12 14.17 7.64
N TRP A 150 -24.93 13.82 7.21
CA TRP A 150 -24.49 12.43 7.12
C TRP A 150 -23.33 12.16 8.07
N SER A 151 -23.32 11.00 8.73
CA SER A 151 -22.12 10.48 9.37
C SER A 151 -21.01 10.37 8.31
N THR A 152 -19.78 10.62 8.72
CA THR A 152 -18.59 10.55 7.87
C THR A 152 -18.66 9.37 6.89
N PRO A 153 -18.49 9.58 5.56
CA PRO A 153 -18.44 8.48 4.61
C PRO A 153 -17.41 7.46 5.06
N ILE A 154 -17.81 6.22 5.25
CA ILE A 154 -16.85 5.13 5.45
C ILE A 154 -16.30 4.81 4.06
N ARG A 155 -15.07 5.23 3.80
CA ARG A 155 -14.34 4.83 2.60
C ARG A 155 -14.06 3.33 2.69
N VAL A 156 -14.76 2.54 1.89
CA VAL A 156 -14.56 1.07 1.82
C VAL A 156 -13.46 0.73 0.80
N ASN A 157 -12.45 1.60 0.70
CA ASN A 157 -11.25 1.26 -0.06
C ASN A 157 -10.21 0.71 0.92
N PRO A 158 -9.89 -0.59 0.89
CA PRO A 158 -8.96 -1.19 1.86
C PRO A 158 -7.50 -0.75 1.67
N TYR A 159 -7.23 0.19 0.76
CA TYR A 159 -5.87 0.55 0.36
C TYR A 159 -5.43 1.99 0.64
N ASP A 160 -6.18 2.75 1.47
CA ASP A 160 -5.51 3.82 2.19
C ASP A 160 -4.90 3.20 3.47
N GLY A 161 -3.90 2.34 3.28
CA GLY A 161 -2.93 2.14 4.34
C GLY A 161 -2.38 3.52 4.70
N GLU A 162 -2.21 3.78 6.00
CA GLU A 162 -1.44 4.95 6.44
C GLU A 162 -0.20 5.05 5.56
N ASP A 163 0.12 6.24 5.09
CA ASP A 163 1.39 6.48 4.41
C ASP A 163 2.47 5.83 5.26
N GLY A 164 3.21 4.90 4.65
CA GLY A 164 4.28 4.21 5.37
C GLY A 164 5.15 5.27 6.03
N LYS A 165 5.50 5.08 7.29
CA LYS A 165 6.40 6.01 7.98
C LYS A 165 7.58 6.28 7.05
N PRO A 166 8.02 7.55 6.92
CA PRO A 166 9.20 7.88 6.13
C PRO A 166 10.33 6.92 6.47
N GLY A 167 10.93 6.32 5.45
CA GLY A 167 12.07 5.43 5.64
C GLY A 167 13.17 6.18 6.37
N VAL A 168 13.86 5.50 7.29
CA VAL A 168 15.04 6.04 7.96
C VAL A 168 16.16 6.17 6.93
N SER A 169 16.67 7.38 6.72
CA SER A 169 17.76 7.69 5.80
C SER A 169 19.04 8.01 6.54
N VAL A 170 20.18 7.74 5.92
CA VAL A 170 21.49 8.17 6.44
C VAL A 170 21.62 9.68 6.29
N THR A 171 21.91 10.38 7.39
CA THR A 171 22.10 11.84 7.42
C THR A 171 23.59 12.22 7.43
N LEU A 172 24.44 11.36 8.01
CA LEU A 172 25.87 11.61 8.11
C LEU A 172 26.63 10.28 8.23
N ALA A 173 27.80 10.20 7.62
CA ALA A 173 28.74 9.10 7.77
C ALA A 173 30.15 9.65 7.99
N ASP A 174 30.64 9.58 9.22
CA ASP A 174 31.96 10.07 9.63
C ASP A 174 32.91 8.93 9.91
N VAL A 175 34.15 9.07 9.46
CA VAL A 175 35.22 8.16 9.84
C VAL A 175 35.81 8.59 11.18
N GLU A 176 35.87 7.67 12.14
CA GLU A 176 36.49 7.87 13.45
C GLU A 176 37.72 7.00 13.59
N TYR A 177 38.71 7.54 14.30
CA TYR A 177 39.99 6.91 14.57
C TYR A 177 40.25 6.84 16.07
N ALA A 178 40.96 5.78 16.50
CA ALA A 178 41.46 5.68 17.87
C ALA A 178 42.78 4.94 17.90
N GLN A 179 43.59 5.12 18.96
CA GLN A 179 44.83 4.40 19.16
C GLN A 179 44.70 3.35 20.25
N SER A 180 45.35 2.21 20.04
CA SER A 180 45.46 1.11 21.02
C SER A 180 46.88 0.52 21.03
N THR A 181 47.25 -0.13 22.09
CA THR A 181 48.47 -0.96 22.17
C THR A 181 48.27 -2.36 21.57
N SER A 182 47.03 -2.74 21.27
CA SER A 182 46.66 -4.01 20.64
C SER A 182 46.35 -3.82 19.15
N ASN A 183 46.83 -4.73 18.32
CA ASN A 183 46.48 -4.84 16.89
C ASN A 183 45.31 -5.79 16.62
N SER A 184 44.86 -6.54 17.63
CA SER A 184 43.81 -7.56 17.51
C SER A 184 42.53 -7.21 18.27
N VAL A 185 42.61 -6.31 19.25
CA VAL A 185 41.47 -5.86 20.05
C VAL A 185 41.26 -4.36 19.85
N ALA A 186 40.12 -4.00 19.30
CA ALA A 186 39.76 -2.60 19.05
C ALA A 186 39.57 -1.84 20.37
N PRO A 187 39.98 -0.56 20.44
CA PRO A 187 39.70 0.28 21.61
C PRO A 187 38.21 0.54 21.77
N THR A 188 37.73 0.57 23.01
CA THR A 188 36.34 0.85 23.35
C THR A 188 36.05 2.35 23.48
N THR A 189 37.11 3.17 23.71
CA THR A 189 37.05 4.61 23.94
C THR A 189 38.09 5.35 23.14
N GLY A 190 38.08 6.68 23.16
CA GLY A 190 39.09 7.51 22.52
C GLY A 190 38.91 7.67 21.01
N TRP A 191 37.72 7.46 20.50
CA TRP A 191 37.39 7.66 19.09
C TRP A 191 37.24 9.16 18.77
N GLN A 192 37.91 9.62 17.70
CA GLN A 192 37.90 11.02 17.22
C GLN A 192 37.87 11.05 15.68
N THR A 193 37.36 12.15 15.12
CA THR A 193 37.25 12.32 13.65
C THR A 193 38.59 12.62 12.96
N THR A 194 39.60 13.05 13.71
CA THR A 194 40.95 13.31 13.18
C THR A 194 41.84 12.11 13.40
N ALA A 195 42.55 11.66 12.35
CA ALA A 195 43.49 10.57 12.47
C ALA A 195 44.64 10.96 13.43
N PRO A 196 44.93 10.17 14.48
CA PRO A 196 46.02 10.45 15.39
C PRO A 196 47.41 10.26 14.72
N THR A 197 48.40 11.00 15.16
CA THR A 197 49.80 10.78 14.72
C THR A 197 50.25 9.39 15.12
N TRP A 198 50.88 8.69 14.19
CA TRP A 198 51.43 7.37 14.50
C TRP A 198 52.53 7.44 15.57
N ILE A 199 52.46 6.54 16.54
CA ILE A 199 53.45 6.38 17.62
C ILE A 199 53.92 4.94 17.62
N ASN A 200 55.23 4.73 17.73
CA ASN A 200 55.80 3.38 17.79
C ASN A 200 55.23 2.57 18.97
N GLY A 201 54.82 1.33 18.70
CA GLY A 201 54.13 0.48 19.68
C GLY A 201 52.68 0.73 19.87
N ARG A 202 52.06 1.65 19.06
CA ARG A 202 50.63 1.85 19.02
C ARG A 202 50.08 1.57 17.64
N TYR A 203 48.83 1.10 17.62
CA TYR A 203 48.09 0.77 16.42
C TYR A 203 46.91 1.74 16.27
N ILE A 204 46.70 2.25 15.06
CA ILE A 204 45.57 3.09 14.74
C ILE A 204 44.44 2.21 14.22
N TRP A 205 43.28 2.43 14.77
CA TRP A 205 42.03 1.79 14.39
C TRP A 205 41.10 2.78 13.72
N SER A 206 40.29 2.32 12.80
CA SER A 206 39.26 3.11 12.12
C SER A 206 37.90 2.41 12.16
N ARG A 207 36.85 3.19 12.29
CA ARG A 207 35.43 2.77 12.10
C ARG A 207 34.67 3.90 11.46
N THR A 208 33.49 3.60 10.90
CA THR A 208 32.56 4.63 10.43
C THR A 208 31.40 4.75 11.41
N LYS A 209 31.11 5.96 11.85
CA LYS A 209 29.90 6.32 12.57
C LYS A 209 28.85 6.74 11.55
N VAL A 210 27.70 6.09 11.56
CA VAL A 210 26.57 6.39 10.67
C VAL A 210 25.42 6.92 11.50
N SER A 211 24.97 8.14 11.21
CA SER A 211 23.81 8.78 11.83
C SER A 211 22.63 8.75 10.89
N TYR A 212 21.43 8.55 11.43
CA TYR A 212 20.18 8.42 10.67
C TYR A 212 19.20 9.53 10.98
N SER A 213 18.21 9.69 10.11
CA SER A 213 17.19 10.74 10.22
C SER A 213 16.26 10.61 11.43
N ASP A 214 16.23 9.45 12.08
CA ASP A 214 15.51 9.18 13.32
C ASP A 214 16.35 9.46 14.58
N ASN A 215 17.53 10.12 14.44
CA ASN A 215 18.53 10.38 15.47
C ASN A 215 19.20 9.12 16.04
N THR A 216 19.03 7.96 15.42
CA THR A 216 19.81 6.77 15.79
C THR A 216 21.21 6.81 15.21
N THR A 217 22.13 6.07 15.80
CA THR A 217 23.52 5.99 15.37
C THR A 217 24.00 4.54 15.40
N THR A 218 24.70 4.14 14.35
CA THR A 218 25.38 2.83 14.28
C THR A 218 26.85 3.01 13.97
N TYR A 219 27.63 1.97 14.23
CA TYR A 219 29.06 1.94 13.95
C TYR A 219 29.42 0.71 13.14
N THR A 220 30.30 0.88 12.16
CA THR A 220 30.90 -0.27 11.49
C THR A 220 31.84 -1.01 12.43
N LYS A 221 32.17 -2.26 12.10
CA LYS A 221 33.23 -2.99 12.80
C LYS A 221 34.52 -2.22 12.67
N ALA A 222 35.18 -1.99 13.79
CA ALA A 222 36.49 -1.33 13.81
C ALA A 222 37.57 -2.21 13.17
N VAL A 223 38.46 -1.59 12.38
CA VAL A 223 39.55 -2.24 11.66
C VAL A 223 40.86 -1.57 12.05
N CYS A 224 41.88 -2.37 12.34
CA CYS A 224 43.27 -1.89 12.55
C CYS A 224 43.86 -1.51 11.18
N ILE A 225 44.24 -0.23 11.02
CA ILE A 225 44.72 0.32 9.73
C ILE A 225 46.24 0.55 9.70
N THR A 226 46.94 0.30 10.80
CA THR A 226 48.42 0.39 10.86
C THR A 226 49.05 -0.96 11.19
N GLY A 227 50.13 -1.29 10.48
CA GLY A 227 50.98 -2.43 10.79
C GLY A 227 51.99 -2.12 11.92
N GLY A 228 52.57 -3.14 12.49
CA GLY A 228 53.74 -3.00 13.38
C GLY A 228 54.95 -2.49 12.62
N LYS A 229 55.96 -2.00 13.38
CA LYS A 229 57.26 -1.68 12.81
C LYS A 229 57.84 -2.95 12.16
N GLY A 230 58.34 -2.84 10.94
CA GLY A 230 59.09 -3.92 10.31
C GLY A 230 60.32 -4.34 11.15
N SER A 231 60.68 -5.58 11.06
CA SER A 231 61.95 -6.07 11.67
C SER A 231 63.14 -5.25 11.19
N THR A 232 64.09 -4.99 12.09
CA THR A 232 65.35 -4.41 11.68
C THR A 232 65.99 -5.34 10.64
N GLY A 233 66.42 -4.79 9.51
CA GLY A 233 67.21 -5.59 8.54
C GLY A 233 68.44 -6.25 9.18
N ASP A 234 68.79 -7.38 8.65
CA ASP A 234 69.99 -8.09 9.10
C ASP A 234 71.23 -7.19 9.01
N SER A 235 72.09 -7.31 9.98
CA SER A 235 73.35 -6.58 9.95
C SER A 235 74.09 -6.95 8.68
N GLY A 236 74.54 -5.96 7.92
CA GLY A 236 75.35 -6.18 6.74
C GLY A 236 76.68 -6.98 7.11
N VAL A 237 76.96 -7.89 6.23
CA VAL A 237 78.23 -8.63 6.37
C VAL A 237 79.40 -7.70 6.05
N GLY A 238 80.15 -7.30 7.06
CA GLY A 238 81.33 -6.48 6.87
C GLY A 238 82.50 -7.36 6.47
N VAL A 239 83.45 -6.80 5.68
CA VAL A 239 84.69 -7.44 5.36
C VAL A 239 85.57 -7.45 6.65
N SER A 240 85.88 -8.63 7.16
CA SER A 240 86.61 -8.78 8.41
C SER A 240 88.15 -8.71 8.26
N SER A 241 88.70 -8.95 7.07
CA SER A 241 90.13 -8.74 6.79
C SER A 241 90.42 -8.65 5.27
N ILE A 242 91.39 -7.83 4.92
CA ILE A 242 92.03 -7.80 3.59
C ILE A 242 93.44 -8.26 3.84
N ILE A 243 93.85 -9.32 3.19
CA ILE A 243 95.25 -9.80 3.24
C ILE A 243 95.97 -9.25 1.98
N GLU A 244 96.95 -8.34 2.16
CA GLU A 244 97.82 -7.92 1.05
C GLU A 244 98.95 -8.96 0.91
N GLN A 245 99.23 -9.35 -0.35
CA GLN A 245 100.39 -10.17 -0.69
C GLN A 245 101.57 -9.30 -1.10
#